data_b950d1a7963fbee8a00dab9d7f0a0215
#
_entry.id   b950d1a7963fbee8a00dab9d7f0a0215
#
_cell.length_a   1.000
_cell.length_b   1.000
_cell.length_c   1.000
_cell.angle_alpha   90.00
_cell.angle_beta   90.00
_cell.angle_gamma   90.00
#
_symmetry.space_group_name_H-M   'P 1'
#
loop_
_entity.id
_entity.type
_entity.pdbx_description
1 polymer ?
#
loop_
_entity_poly.entity_id
_entity_poly.type
_entity_poly.pdbx_seq_one_letter_code
_entity_poly.pdbx_strand_id
1 'polypeptide(L)'
;MELYGFRLNFKMQRRKKMSYFPFFVDISDRECLIVGGGKIAYRKACAVLKYGAKVLVVAPEICEEFELLKKEYTGAVKTWQREFTDSDTDNRFFVIAATDDEKINKNVSEICFKKNILVNTVDRKEYCNFYFPSIVKKGDIVVGVSSGGKSPVLARELRKKIENAIPDNLEKINVWLGKLRPYIKENIPEEEKRKEVFEKIYRMCEKKGDTLTEEELDKALEEL
;
A
#
# COMPACT_ATOMS: atom_id res chain seq x y z
N MET A 1 -27.32 16.68 -40.98
CA MET A 1 -27.02 15.84 -39.82
C MET A 1 -25.51 15.94 -39.60
N GLU A 2 -25.09 16.98 -38.86
CA GLU A 2 -23.68 17.34 -38.67
C GLU A 2 -23.14 16.60 -37.47
N LEU A 3 -22.13 15.79 -37.70
CA LEU A 3 -21.34 15.13 -36.65
C LEU A 3 -20.36 16.15 -36.03
N TYR A 4 -20.63 16.54 -34.82
CA TYR A 4 -19.75 17.40 -34.02
C TYR A 4 -18.38 16.76 -33.85
N GLY A 5 -17.40 17.27 -34.60
CA GLY A 5 -16.00 16.93 -34.46
C GLY A 5 -15.43 17.50 -33.17
N PHE A 6 -15.30 16.70 -32.15
CA PHE A 6 -14.54 17.03 -30.91
C PHE A 6 -13.04 17.01 -31.24
N ARG A 7 -12.49 18.14 -31.73
CA ARG A 7 -11.04 18.31 -31.83
C ARG A 7 -10.48 18.53 -30.41
N LEU A 8 -9.97 17.46 -29.82
CA LEU A 8 -9.11 17.55 -28.62
C LEU A 8 -7.79 18.23 -29.00
N ASN A 9 -7.70 19.53 -28.73
CA ASN A 9 -6.45 20.27 -28.81
C ASN A 9 -5.52 19.82 -27.67
N PHE A 10 -4.73 18.78 -27.91
CA PHE A 10 -3.62 18.40 -27.02
C PHE A 10 -2.47 19.42 -27.15
N LYS A 11 -2.57 20.56 -26.47
CA LYS A 11 -1.36 21.29 -26.10
C LYS A 11 -0.58 20.46 -25.10
N MET A 12 0.36 19.67 -25.57
CA MET A 12 1.34 18.98 -24.75
C MET A 12 2.21 20.03 -24.03
N GLN A 13 1.76 20.52 -22.88
CA GLN A 13 2.72 21.04 -21.91
C GLN A 13 3.63 19.88 -21.53
N ARG A 14 4.93 20.03 -21.76
CA ARG A 14 5.98 19.14 -21.25
C ARG A 14 5.98 19.22 -19.71
N ARG A 15 4.98 18.60 -19.06
CA ARG A 15 5.07 18.29 -17.63
C ARG A 15 6.24 17.33 -17.47
N LYS A 16 7.17 17.66 -16.58
CA LYS A 16 8.19 16.74 -16.11
C LYS A 16 7.50 15.39 -15.88
N LYS A 17 7.90 14.35 -16.61
CA LYS A 17 7.28 13.02 -16.55
C LYS A 17 7.60 12.49 -15.14
N MET A 18 6.67 12.67 -14.20
CA MET A 18 6.84 12.14 -12.86
C MET A 18 6.76 10.63 -12.94
N SER A 19 7.86 9.97 -12.67
CA SER A 19 7.98 8.53 -12.61
C SER A 19 8.00 8.13 -11.15
N TYR A 20 7.01 7.37 -10.70
CA TYR A 20 6.96 6.85 -9.33
C TYR A 20 7.62 5.49 -9.28
N PHE A 21 8.56 5.34 -8.37
CA PHE A 21 9.19 4.05 -8.10
C PHE A 21 8.35 3.29 -7.07
N PRO A 22 7.92 2.05 -7.38
CA PRO A 22 7.20 1.23 -6.42
C PRO A 22 8.17 0.63 -5.39
N PHE A 23 7.91 0.84 -4.12
CA PHE A 23 8.60 0.18 -3.01
C PHE A 23 7.62 -0.07 -1.88
N PHE A 24 7.89 -1.11 -1.08
CA PHE A 24 7.14 -1.43 0.11
C PHE A 24 7.84 -0.82 1.32
N VAL A 25 7.05 -0.21 2.20
CA VAL A 25 7.55 0.47 3.40
C VAL A 25 6.89 -0.16 4.60
N ASP A 26 7.68 -0.52 5.60
CA ASP A 26 7.16 -0.90 6.90
C ASP A 26 6.67 0.35 7.64
N ILE A 27 5.36 0.40 7.85
CA ILE A 27 4.69 1.48 8.59
C ILE A 27 4.20 1.03 9.98
N SER A 28 4.58 -0.16 10.42
CA SER A 28 4.23 -0.68 11.74
C SER A 28 4.75 0.27 12.82
N ASP A 29 3.89 0.64 13.76
CA ASP A 29 4.17 1.61 14.82
C ASP A 29 4.60 3.02 14.37
N ARG A 30 4.55 3.31 13.06
CA ARG A 30 4.89 4.64 12.54
C ARG A 30 3.73 5.61 12.70
N GLU A 31 4.07 6.84 13.08
CA GLU A 31 3.10 7.92 13.29
C GLU A 31 2.59 8.48 11.95
N CYS A 32 1.30 8.32 11.71
CA CYS A 32 0.57 8.92 10.59
C CYS A 32 -0.30 10.06 11.10
N LEU A 33 -0.15 11.25 10.54
CA LEU A 33 -1.10 12.34 10.75
C LEU A 33 -2.14 12.34 9.63
N ILE A 34 -3.41 12.45 10.00
CA ILE A 34 -4.51 12.68 9.06
C ILE A 34 -5.14 14.03 9.40
N VAL A 35 -5.04 14.98 8.49
CA VAL A 35 -5.70 16.29 8.60
C VAL A 35 -7.03 16.22 7.85
N GLY A 36 -8.12 16.30 8.60
CA GLY A 36 -9.49 16.07 8.14
C GLY A 36 -10.16 14.93 8.90
N GLY A 37 -11.46 15.05 9.19
CA GLY A 37 -12.25 14.13 10.03
C GLY A 37 -13.40 13.44 9.30
N GLY A 38 -13.56 13.65 7.99
CA GLY A 38 -14.67 13.11 7.22
C GLY A 38 -14.47 11.65 6.75
N LYS A 39 -15.43 11.16 5.96
CA LYS A 39 -15.44 9.77 5.45
C LYS A 39 -14.20 9.39 4.62
N ILE A 40 -13.58 10.35 3.93
CA ILE A 40 -12.35 10.09 3.16
C ILE A 40 -11.19 9.86 4.12
N ALA A 41 -11.03 10.72 5.13
CA ALA A 41 -10.04 10.57 6.19
C ALA A 41 -10.20 9.22 6.90
N TYR A 42 -11.43 8.84 7.27
CA TYR A 42 -11.75 7.56 7.86
C TYR A 42 -11.27 6.38 7.00
N ARG A 43 -11.61 6.36 5.70
CA ARG A 43 -11.15 5.29 4.78
C ARG A 43 -9.62 5.20 4.69
N LYS A 44 -8.94 6.35 4.74
CA LYS A 44 -7.47 6.39 4.75
C LYS A 44 -6.90 5.86 6.07
N ALA A 45 -7.51 6.21 7.20
CA ALA A 45 -7.16 5.65 8.50
C ALA A 45 -7.30 4.12 8.52
N CYS A 46 -8.45 3.58 8.10
CA CYS A 46 -8.66 2.14 7.97
C CYS A 46 -7.58 1.46 7.11
N ALA A 47 -7.16 2.11 6.02
CA ALA A 47 -6.17 1.54 5.12
C ALA A 47 -4.80 1.39 5.78
N VAL A 48 -4.33 2.40 6.53
CA VAL A 48 -2.99 2.37 7.14
C VAL A 48 -2.96 1.59 8.46
N LEU A 49 -4.07 1.59 9.22
CA LEU A 49 -4.19 0.79 10.45
C LEU A 49 -4.05 -0.71 10.20
N LYS A 50 -4.54 -1.22 9.07
CA LYS A 50 -4.36 -2.62 8.64
C LYS A 50 -2.89 -3.04 8.47
N TYR A 51 -1.98 -2.07 8.40
CA TYR A 51 -0.53 -2.26 8.30
C TYR A 51 0.20 -1.80 9.58
N GLY A 52 -0.52 -1.66 10.69
CA GLY A 52 0.05 -1.38 12.01
C GLY A 52 0.47 0.07 12.26
N ALA A 53 0.10 1.03 11.41
CA ALA A 53 0.42 2.44 11.66
C ALA A 53 -0.35 2.97 12.88
N LYS A 54 0.24 3.94 13.57
CA LYS A 54 -0.42 4.77 14.58
C LYS A 54 -0.99 5.99 13.92
N VAL A 55 -2.26 6.29 14.16
CA VAL A 55 -2.99 7.37 13.49
C VAL A 55 -3.37 8.46 14.48
N LEU A 56 -2.97 9.69 14.17
CA LEU A 56 -3.51 10.90 14.77
C LEU A 56 -4.40 11.60 13.76
N VAL A 57 -5.66 11.83 14.12
CA VAL A 57 -6.60 12.62 13.30
C VAL A 57 -6.76 13.99 13.91
N VAL A 58 -6.61 15.03 13.10
CA VAL A 58 -6.80 16.43 13.51
C VAL A 58 -7.83 17.08 12.59
N ALA A 59 -8.95 17.50 13.15
CA ALA A 59 -10.00 18.21 12.43
C ALA A 59 -10.95 18.91 13.42
N PRO A 60 -11.61 20.03 13.05
CA PRO A 60 -12.66 20.65 13.86
C PRO A 60 -13.85 19.72 14.06
N GLU A 61 -14.20 18.96 13.02
CA GLU A 61 -15.28 17.98 13.05
C GLU A 61 -14.74 16.60 12.67
N ILE A 62 -15.08 15.57 13.44
CA ILE A 62 -14.63 14.19 13.26
C ILE A 62 -15.86 13.28 13.23
N CYS A 63 -16.02 12.49 12.17
CA CYS A 63 -17.16 11.60 12.02
C CYS A 63 -17.15 10.49 13.07
N GLU A 64 -18.34 10.05 13.45
CA GLU A 64 -18.56 9.09 14.55
C GLU A 64 -17.87 7.73 14.31
N GLU A 65 -17.68 7.36 13.05
CA GLU A 65 -17.01 6.12 12.68
C GLU A 65 -15.60 5.99 13.25
N PHE A 66 -14.91 7.10 13.57
CA PHE A 66 -13.60 7.05 14.24
C PHE A 66 -13.66 6.49 15.66
N GLU A 67 -14.80 6.58 16.34
CA GLU A 67 -14.97 5.95 17.65
C GLU A 67 -14.96 4.41 17.57
N LEU A 68 -15.43 3.86 16.44
CA LEU A 68 -15.31 2.41 16.18
C LEU A 68 -13.84 2.02 15.97
N LEU A 69 -13.08 2.82 15.22
CA LEU A 69 -11.64 2.56 15.01
C LEU A 69 -10.83 2.64 16.30
N LYS A 70 -11.16 3.56 17.22
CA LYS A 70 -10.50 3.63 18.54
C LYS A 70 -10.73 2.37 19.37
N LYS A 71 -11.91 1.77 19.25
CA LYS A 71 -12.25 0.52 19.95
C LYS A 71 -11.55 -0.68 19.31
N GLU A 72 -11.56 -0.76 17.97
CA GLU A 72 -10.98 -1.86 17.21
C GLU A 72 -9.43 -1.85 17.30
N TYR A 73 -8.82 -0.66 17.18
CA TYR A 73 -7.36 -0.46 17.19
C TYR A 73 -6.92 0.28 18.46
N THR A 74 -7.16 -0.34 19.62
CA THR A 74 -6.91 0.26 20.94
C THR A 74 -5.47 0.78 21.06
N GLY A 75 -5.34 2.07 21.36
CA GLY A 75 -4.04 2.75 21.50
C GLY A 75 -3.39 3.20 20.20
N ALA A 76 -3.84 2.71 19.03
CA ALA A 76 -3.28 3.09 17.74
C ALA A 76 -3.97 4.30 17.09
N VAL A 77 -5.16 4.70 17.58
CA VAL A 77 -5.92 5.83 17.02
C VAL A 77 -6.12 6.91 18.08
N LYS A 78 -5.68 8.12 17.75
CA LYS A 78 -5.93 9.33 18.53
C LYS A 78 -6.67 10.36 17.68
N THR A 79 -7.55 11.13 18.29
CA THR A 79 -8.28 12.19 17.62
C THR A 79 -8.14 13.50 18.41
N TRP A 80 -7.83 14.58 17.71
CA TRP A 80 -7.83 15.95 18.27
C TRP A 80 -8.88 16.77 17.52
N GLN A 81 -9.95 17.12 18.23
CA GLN A 81 -11.03 17.90 17.65
C GLN A 81 -10.71 19.39 17.74
N ARG A 82 -9.91 19.86 16.82
CA ARG A 82 -9.48 21.27 16.68
C ARG A 82 -8.95 21.50 15.27
N GLU A 83 -8.70 22.77 14.95
CA GLU A 83 -7.98 23.12 13.72
C GLU A 83 -6.56 22.58 13.70
N PHE A 84 -6.08 22.33 12.49
CA PHE A 84 -4.71 21.93 12.20
C PHE A 84 -3.74 23.07 12.52
N THR A 85 -2.57 22.72 13.06
CA THR A 85 -1.43 23.61 13.24
C THR A 85 -0.18 23.00 12.62
N ASP A 86 0.76 23.85 12.19
CA ASP A 86 1.99 23.41 11.51
C ASP A 86 2.80 22.40 12.33
N SER A 87 2.80 22.55 13.66
CA SER A 87 3.47 21.65 14.60
C SER A 87 2.89 20.25 14.67
N ASP A 88 1.66 20.03 14.18
CA ASP A 88 1.06 18.69 14.13
C ASP A 88 1.83 17.75 13.20
N THR A 89 2.57 18.31 12.24
CA THR A 89 3.44 17.55 11.33
C THR A 89 4.75 17.08 11.97
N ASP A 90 5.11 17.59 13.16
CA ASP A 90 6.38 17.24 13.80
C ASP A 90 6.43 15.78 14.21
N ASN A 91 7.56 15.13 13.91
CA ASN A 91 7.80 13.72 14.19
C ASN A 91 6.80 12.75 13.49
N ARG A 92 6.17 13.16 12.39
CA ARG A 92 5.29 12.29 11.60
C ARG A 92 6.10 11.59 10.51
N PHE A 93 5.86 10.29 10.38
CA PHE A 93 6.48 9.51 9.30
C PHE A 93 5.84 9.84 7.96
N PHE A 94 4.50 9.98 7.93
CA PHE A 94 3.76 10.45 6.77
C PHE A 94 2.48 11.19 7.17
N VAL A 95 1.98 12.00 6.25
CA VAL A 95 0.80 12.85 6.45
C VAL A 95 -0.22 12.61 5.33
N ILE A 96 -1.48 12.59 5.69
CA ILE A 96 -2.60 12.54 4.75
C ILE A 96 -3.43 13.80 4.94
N ALA A 97 -3.50 14.65 3.92
CA ALA A 97 -4.38 15.82 3.88
C ALA A 97 -5.70 15.44 3.19
N ALA A 98 -6.78 15.42 3.95
CA ALA A 98 -8.11 14.96 3.52
C ALA A 98 -9.22 15.88 4.02
N THR A 99 -9.00 17.19 3.92
CA THR A 99 -10.01 18.21 4.23
C THR A 99 -10.71 18.67 2.95
N ASP A 100 -11.87 19.31 3.10
CA ASP A 100 -12.58 19.96 2.00
C ASP A 100 -11.99 21.37 1.69
N ASP A 101 -11.12 21.89 2.56
CA ASP A 101 -10.42 23.17 2.35
C ASP A 101 -9.11 22.97 1.60
N GLU A 102 -9.08 23.41 0.35
CA GLU A 102 -7.89 23.35 -0.51
C GLU A 102 -6.70 24.14 0.05
N LYS A 103 -6.94 25.25 0.78
CA LYS A 103 -5.87 26.07 1.35
C LYS A 103 -5.17 25.33 2.47
N ILE A 104 -5.92 24.65 3.33
CA ILE A 104 -5.37 23.80 4.39
C ILE A 104 -4.58 22.66 3.77
N ASN A 105 -5.16 21.94 2.80
CA ASN A 105 -4.49 20.83 2.12
C ASN A 105 -3.18 21.25 1.45
N LYS A 106 -3.16 22.42 0.82
CA LYS A 106 -1.95 23.00 0.22
C LYS A 106 -0.90 23.35 1.27
N ASN A 107 -1.30 24.01 2.37
CA ASN A 107 -0.41 24.37 3.46
C ASN A 107 0.25 23.12 4.08
N VAL A 108 -0.55 22.10 4.40
CA VAL A 108 -0.05 20.80 4.90
C VAL A 108 1.00 20.23 3.95
N SER A 109 0.73 20.23 2.65
CA SER A 109 1.66 19.72 1.63
C SER A 109 2.97 20.52 1.61
N GLU A 110 2.90 21.85 1.60
CA GLU A 110 4.08 22.73 1.56
C GLU A 110 4.97 22.54 2.79
N ILE A 111 4.37 22.37 3.99
CA ILE A 111 5.10 22.06 5.22
C ILE A 111 5.79 20.71 5.11
N CYS A 112 5.06 19.68 4.66
CA CYS A 112 5.61 18.35 4.50
C CYS A 112 6.76 18.31 3.50
N PHE A 113 6.66 19.01 2.37
CA PHE A 113 7.76 19.10 1.41
C PHE A 113 9.00 19.78 2.01
N LYS A 114 8.83 20.86 2.78
CA LYS A 114 9.95 21.54 3.46
C LYS A 114 10.62 20.65 4.50
N LYS A 115 9.85 19.81 5.19
CA LYS A 115 10.34 18.89 6.24
C LYS A 115 10.76 17.52 5.72
N ASN A 116 10.67 17.26 4.39
CA ASN A 116 10.90 15.95 3.77
C ASN A 116 10.01 14.84 4.34
N ILE A 117 8.79 15.16 4.71
CA ILE A 117 7.77 14.21 5.18
C ILE A 117 7.00 13.69 3.96
N LEU A 118 6.67 12.38 3.97
CA LEU A 118 5.78 11.81 2.96
C LEU A 118 4.38 12.39 3.12
N VAL A 119 3.80 12.92 2.01
CA VAL A 119 2.46 13.51 2.03
C VAL A 119 1.60 13.03 0.88
N ASN A 120 0.36 12.67 1.20
CA ASN A 120 -0.69 12.37 0.24
C ASN A 120 -1.87 13.30 0.46
N THR A 121 -2.18 14.11 -0.54
CA THR A 121 -3.34 15.01 -0.53
C THR A 121 -4.43 14.44 -1.41
N VAL A 122 -5.63 14.39 -0.89
CA VAL A 122 -6.80 13.87 -1.63
C VAL A 122 -7.10 14.78 -2.82
N ASP A 123 -7.36 14.16 -3.97
CA ASP A 123 -7.76 14.79 -5.24
C ASP A 123 -6.77 15.80 -5.85
N ARG A 124 -5.59 15.99 -5.27
CA ARG A 124 -4.56 16.94 -5.72
C ARG A 124 -3.19 16.27 -5.86
N LYS A 125 -2.87 15.86 -7.08
CA LYS A 125 -1.60 15.16 -7.37
C LYS A 125 -0.37 16.03 -7.15
N GLU A 126 -0.48 17.31 -7.45
CA GLU A 126 0.59 18.30 -7.28
C GLU A 126 1.02 18.50 -5.83
N TYR A 127 0.16 18.14 -4.89
CA TYR A 127 0.39 18.22 -3.45
C TYR A 127 0.82 16.87 -2.83
N CYS A 128 1.17 15.89 -3.66
CA CYS A 128 1.58 14.55 -3.21
C CYS A 128 3.02 14.25 -3.59
N ASN A 129 3.79 13.63 -2.68
CA ASN A 129 5.07 13.01 -2.99
C ASN A 129 5.02 11.47 -2.93
N PHE A 130 3.92 10.89 -2.45
CA PHE A 130 3.62 9.46 -2.58
C PHE A 130 2.13 9.22 -2.91
N TYR A 131 1.83 8.02 -3.40
CA TYR A 131 0.47 7.61 -3.73
C TYR A 131 0.08 6.30 -3.06
N PHE A 132 -1.20 6.21 -2.69
CA PHE A 132 -1.80 4.93 -2.32
C PHE A 132 -2.15 4.16 -3.60
N PRO A 133 -1.58 2.95 -3.81
CA PRO A 133 -1.99 2.09 -4.92
C PRO A 133 -3.34 1.43 -4.63
N SER A 134 -3.93 0.81 -5.64
CA SER A 134 -4.96 -0.21 -5.42
C SER A 134 -4.25 -1.49 -4.96
N ILE A 135 -4.62 -2.02 -3.79
CA ILE A 135 -3.87 -3.10 -3.12
C ILE A 135 -4.66 -4.41 -3.20
N VAL A 136 -3.97 -5.50 -3.55
CA VAL A 136 -4.36 -6.87 -3.23
C VAL A 136 -3.48 -7.33 -2.06
N LYS A 137 -4.10 -7.94 -1.05
CA LYS A 137 -3.40 -8.55 0.08
C LYS A 137 -3.99 -9.92 0.38
N LYS A 138 -3.16 -10.98 0.32
CA LYS A 138 -3.47 -12.32 0.80
C LYS A 138 -2.32 -12.76 1.72
N GLY A 139 -2.56 -12.70 3.03
CA GLY A 139 -1.52 -12.87 4.05
C GLY A 139 -0.37 -11.88 3.86
N ASP A 140 0.84 -12.40 3.70
CA ASP A 140 2.06 -11.60 3.46
C ASP A 140 2.26 -11.21 1.99
N ILE A 141 1.44 -11.77 1.08
CA ILE A 141 1.52 -11.44 -0.33
C ILE A 141 0.79 -10.13 -0.58
N VAL A 142 1.51 -9.14 -1.08
CA VAL A 142 0.98 -7.81 -1.37
C VAL A 142 1.29 -7.42 -2.80
N VAL A 143 0.28 -6.97 -3.53
CA VAL A 143 0.42 -6.41 -4.88
C VAL A 143 -0.14 -5.00 -4.91
N GLY A 144 0.70 -4.02 -5.27
CA GLY A 144 0.31 -2.64 -5.46
C GLY A 144 0.09 -2.32 -6.94
N VAL A 145 -1.10 -1.84 -7.30
CA VAL A 145 -1.45 -1.47 -8.67
C VAL A 145 -1.63 0.03 -8.80
N SER A 146 -0.87 0.67 -9.68
CA SER A 146 -0.96 2.10 -9.96
C SER A 146 -1.06 2.36 -11.46
N SER A 147 -1.92 3.29 -11.85
CA SER A 147 -1.99 3.84 -13.22
C SER A 147 -1.20 5.14 -13.38
N GLY A 148 -0.30 5.47 -12.44
CA GLY A 148 0.37 6.77 -12.38
C GLY A 148 -0.63 7.93 -12.19
N GLY A 149 -1.76 7.64 -11.53
CA GLY A 149 -2.84 8.58 -11.29
C GLY A 149 -3.63 9.00 -12.54
N LYS A 150 -3.49 8.28 -13.66
CA LYS A 150 -4.21 8.60 -14.91
C LYS A 150 -5.61 8.00 -14.94
N SER A 151 -5.80 6.81 -14.41
CA SER A 151 -7.09 6.12 -14.41
C SER A 151 -7.27 5.26 -13.15
N PRO A 152 -7.96 5.79 -12.13
CA PRO A 152 -8.31 5.01 -10.94
C PRO A 152 -9.17 3.78 -11.28
N VAL A 153 -10.02 3.88 -12.31
CA VAL A 153 -10.86 2.76 -12.77
C VAL A 153 -9.99 1.63 -13.30
N LEU A 154 -9.01 1.93 -14.17
CA LEU A 154 -8.08 0.94 -14.70
C LEU A 154 -7.30 0.23 -13.58
N ALA A 155 -6.78 0.98 -12.61
CA ALA A 155 -6.04 0.42 -11.48
C ALA A 155 -6.93 -0.52 -10.65
N ARG A 156 -8.19 -0.15 -10.40
CA ARG A 156 -9.17 -0.97 -9.68
C ARG A 156 -9.52 -2.26 -10.44
N GLU A 157 -9.81 -2.16 -11.73
CA GLU A 157 -10.18 -3.34 -12.53
C GLU A 157 -8.99 -4.31 -12.70
N LEU A 158 -7.78 -3.77 -12.87
CA LEU A 158 -6.57 -4.61 -12.90
C LEU A 158 -6.31 -5.27 -11.54
N ARG A 159 -6.50 -4.54 -10.43
CA ARG A 159 -6.43 -5.12 -9.08
C ARG A 159 -7.37 -6.33 -8.92
N LYS A 160 -8.64 -6.21 -9.36
CA LYS A 160 -9.60 -7.32 -9.28
C LYS A 160 -9.15 -8.53 -10.10
N LYS A 161 -8.63 -8.30 -11.32
CA LYS A 161 -8.10 -9.40 -12.15
C LYS A 161 -6.93 -10.12 -11.48
N ILE A 162 -6.00 -9.36 -10.88
CA ILE A 162 -4.87 -9.91 -10.15
C ILE A 162 -5.36 -10.70 -8.92
N GLU A 163 -6.30 -10.14 -8.15
CA GLU A 163 -6.87 -10.78 -6.97
C GLU A 163 -7.49 -12.13 -7.31
N ASN A 164 -8.25 -12.21 -8.41
CA ASN A 164 -8.88 -13.44 -8.90
C ASN A 164 -7.86 -14.44 -9.49
N ALA A 165 -6.71 -13.98 -9.93
CA ALA A 165 -5.65 -14.85 -10.48
C ALA A 165 -4.75 -15.45 -9.38
N ILE A 166 -4.78 -14.92 -8.16
CA ILE A 166 -4.00 -15.44 -7.04
C ILE A 166 -4.75 -16.64 -6.42
N PRO A 167 -4.17 -17.87 -6.45
CA PRO A 167 -4.78 -19.05 -5.84
C PRO A 167 -4.98 -18.87 -4.33
N ASP A 168 -6.02 -19.48 -3.78
CA ASP A 168 -6.33 -19.35 -2.34
C ASP A 168 -5.30 -20.01 -1.43
N ASN A 169 -4.61 -21.04 -1.93
CA ASN A 169 -3.55 -21.78 -1.23
C ASN A 169 -2.18 -21.08 -1.26
N LEU A 170 -2.03 -19.98 -2.04
CA LEU A 170 -0.72 -19.35 -2.25
C LEU A 170 -0.15 -18.77 -0.95
N GLU A 171 -1.00 -18.25 -0.04
CA GLU A 171 -0.57 -17.78 1.28
C GLU A 171 0.05 -18.92 2.10
N LYS A 172 -0.60 -20.10 2.15
CA LYS A 172 -0.10 -21.29 2.85
C LYS A 172 1.26 -21.72 2.30
N ILE A 173 1.39 -21.76 0.97
CA ILE A 173 2.65 -22.10 0.29
C ILE A 173 3.73 -21.07 0.62
N ASN A 174 3.43 -19.76 0.59
CA ASN A 174 4.38 -18.71 0.90
C ASN A 174 4.92 -18.81 2.33
N VAL A 175 4.05 -19.02 3.31
CA VAL A 175 4.45 -19.20 4.73
C VAL A 175 5.33 -20.43 4.89
N TRP A 176 4.98 -21.54 4.24
CA TRP A 176 5.75 -22.78 4.30
C TRP A 176 7.12 -22.62 3.64
N LEU A 177 7.22 -22.01 2.46
CA LEU A 177 8.49 -21.72 1.79
C LEU A 177 9.38 -20.79 2.63
N GLY A 178 8.76 -19.81 3.31
CA GLY A 178 9.47 -18.94 4.25
C GLY A 178 10.13 -19.69 5.40
N LYS A 179 9.45 -20.71 5.96
CA LYS A 179 10.00 -21.58 7.01
C LYS A 179 11.11 -22.49 6.49
N LEU A 180 11.02 -22.93 5.25
CA LEU A 180 12.02 -23.79 4.62
C LEU A 180 13.31 -23.04 4.25
N ARG A 181 13.21 -21.72 4.03
CA ARG A 181 14.31 -20.89 3.53
C ARG A 181 15.60 -20.95 4.37
N PRO A 182 15.58 -20.88 5.72
CA PRO A 182 16.79 -21.02 6.52
C PRO A 182 17.49 -22.36 6.32
N TYR A 183 16.74 -23.47 6.32
CA TYR A 183 17.26 -24.81 6.10
C TYR A 183 17.96 -24.93 4.73
N ILE A 184 17.31 -24.49 3.65
CA ILE A 184 17.92 -24.52 2.30
C ILE A 184 19.17 -23.64 2.25
N LYS A 185 19.15 -22.47 2.93
CA LYS A 185 20.30 -21.56 2.95
C LYS A 185 21.52 -22.17 3.67
N GLU A 186 21.29 -22.93 4.72
CA GLU A 186 22.33 -23.60 5.50
C GLU A 186 22.94 -24.78 4.74
N ASN A 187 22.10 -25.56 4.03
CA ASN A 187 22.54 -26.81 3.40
C ASN A 187 22.98 -26.65 1.93
N ILE A 188 22.63 -25.53 1.28
CA ILE A 188 23.00 -25.24 -0.11
C ILE A 188 23.71 -23.89 -0.17
N PRO A 189 25.05 -23.84 -0.17
CA PRO A 189 25.83 -22.60 -0.16
C PRO A 189 25.67 -21.77 -1.44
N GLU A 190 25.54 -22.41 -2.60
CA GLU A 190 25.49 -21.75 -3.90
C GLU A 190 24.13 -21.09 -4.16
N GLU A 191 24.16 -19.79 -4.49
CA GLU A 191 22.94 -19.01 -4.68
C GLU A 191 22.11 -19.49 -5.86
N GLU A 192 22.75 -19.83 -6.97
CA GLU A 192 22.05 -20.32 -8.17
C GLU A 192 21.33 -21.62 -7.91
N LYS A 193 21.98 -22.58 -7.24
CA LYS A 193 21.35 -23.85 -6.85
C LYS A 193 20.18 -23.62 -5.91
N ARG A 194 20.31 -22.73 -4.92
CA ARG A 194 19.17 -22.39 -4.05
C ARG A 194 17.97 -21.89 -4.84
N LYS A 195 18.22 -21.07 -5.87
CA LYS A 195 17.15 -20.56 -6.73
C LYS A 195 16.46 -21.70 -7.47
N GLU A 196 17.21 -22.61 -8.09
CA GLU A 196 16.69 -23.78 -8.81
C GLU A 196 15.84 -24.68 -7.88
N VAL A 197 16.34 -24.91 -6.66
CA VAL A 197 15.63 -25.67 -5.62
C VAL A 197 14.28 -25.03 -5.29
N PHE A 198 14.27 -23.73 -5.00
CA PHE A 198 13.03 -23.04 -4.68
C PHE A 198 12.05 -23.01 -5.85
N GLU A 199 12.53 -22.84 -7.08
CA GLU A 199 11.67 -22.89 -8.26
C GLU A 199 11.06 -24.28 -8.45
N LYS A 200 11.86 -25.35 -8.28
CA LYS A 200 11.38 -26.75 -8.36
C LYS A 200 10.31 -27.02 -7.30
N ILE A 201 10.61 -26.72 -6.05
CA ILE A 201 9.70 -26.89 -4.92
C ILE A 201 8.40 -26.12 -5.13
N TYR A 202 8.48 -24.85 -5.56
CA TYR A 202 7.30 -24.04 -5.84
C TYR A 202 6.43 -24.66 -6.93
N ARG A 203 7.01 -25.12 -8.05
CA ARG A 203 6.27 -25.79 -9.13
C ARG A 203 5.58 -27.08 -8.67
N MET A 204 6.22 -27.83 -7.77
CA MET A 204 5.61 -29.03 -7.19
C MET A 204 4.41 -28.66 -6.29
N CYS A 205 4.54 -27.62 -5.45
CA CYS A 205 3.45 -27.09 -4.65
C CYS A 205 2.30 -26.57 -5.51
N GLU A 206 2.61 -25.81 -6.57
CA GLU A 206 1.62 -25.28 -7.51
C GLU A 206 0.83 -26.41 -8.20
N LYS A 207 1.53 -27.44 -8.69
CA LYS A 207 0.91 -28.61 -9.33
C LYS A 207 0.05 -29.42 -8.37
N LYS A 208 0.51 -29.57 -7.12
CA LYS A 208 -0.22 -30.30 -6.07
C LYS A 208 -1.41 -29.49 -5.53
N GLY A 209 -1.33 -28.16 -5.60
CA GLY A 209 -2.30 -27.27 -4.99
C GLY A 209 -2.13 -27.12 -3.46
N ASP A 210 -1.00 -27.59 -2.89
CA ASP A 210 -0.69 -27.55 -1.46
C ASP A 210 0.84 -27.58 -1.22
N THR A 211 1.25 -27.48 0.03
CA THR A 211 2.64 -27.69 0.46
C THR A 211 3.06 -29.15 0.25
N LEU A 212 4.37 -29.40 0.15
CA LEU A 212 4.91 -30.76 0.07
C LEU A 212 4.90 -31.45 1.43
N THR A 213 4.82 -32.78 1.43
CA THR A 213 5.13 -33.61 2.59
C THR A 213 6.65 -33.69 2.77
N GLU A 214 7.12 -34.22 3.92
CA GLU A 214 8.55 -34.45 4.17
C GLU A 214 9.17 -35.38 3.09
N GLU A 215 8.50 -36.50 2.75
CA GLU A 215 8.96 -37.41 1.70
C GLU A 215 9.05 -36.78 0.32
N GLU A 216 8.08 -35.92 -0.04
CA GLU A 216 8.10 -35.19 -1.32
C GLU A 216 9.20 -34.12 -1.34
N LEU A 217 9.47 -33.50 -0.21
CA LEU A 217 10.53 -32.52 -0.07
C LEU A 217 11.91 -33.16 -0.17
N ASP A 218 12.12 -34.28 0.52
CA ASP A 218 13.38 -35.05 0.47
C ASP A 218 13.69 -35.49 -0.95
N LYS A 219 12.73 -36.07 -1.68
CA LYS A 219 12.88 -36.39 -3.10
C LYS A 219 13.21 -35.16 -3.96
N ALA A 220 12.59 -34.02 -3.67
CA ALA A 220 12.88 -32.79 -4.41
C ALA A 220 14.31 -32.31 -4.19
N LEU A 221 14.89 -32.55 -3.02
CA LEU A 221 16.26 -32.17 -2.63
C LEU A 221 17.31 -33.18 -3.12
N GLU A 222 17.00 -34.50 -3.16
CA GLU A 222 17.92 -35.55 -3.61
C GLU A 222 18.19 -35.52 -5.13
N GLU A 223 17.25 -35.02 -5.92
CA GLU A 223 17.35 -34.94 -7.39
C GLU A 223 18.10 -33.68 -7.89
N LEU A 224 18.88 -33.04 -7.04
CA LEU A 224 19.70 -31.87 -7.31
C LEU A 224 21.18 -32.14 -7.28
#